data_7ce6b48771a05dffd680c240c5640501
#
_entry.id   7ce6b48771a05dffd680c240c5640501
#
_cell.length_a   1.000
_cell.length_b   1.000
_cell.length_c   1.000
_cell.angle_alpha   90.00
_cell.angle_beta   90.00
_cell.angle_gamma   90.00
#
_symmetry.space_group_name_H-M   'P 1'
#
loop_
_entity.id
_entity.type
_entity.pdbx_description
1 polymer ?
#
loop_
_entity_poly.entity_id
_entity_poly.type
_entity_poly.pdbx_seq_one_letter_code
_entity_poly.pdbx_strand_id
1 'polypeptide(L)'
;MKYIIKYSPMISLFSLLVAIGIYTPQFLQISTFIIIAEDAATLFIMATGIYFVIMLGGIDLSVQSIASLCSVILALCLPQFGYYSFLIAVLVGSIFGLISGYFHVTLKIPSFIATLATGGIAASLSLVITNASSIQILQKEKHYIKWITDTLFNIPNEILISLSKNSYIFSFL
;
A
#
# COMPACT_ATOMS: atom_id res chain seq x y z
N MET A 1 10.24 38.82 -2.00
CA MET A 1 9.18 38.07 -2.67
C MET A 1 9.62 36.66 -3.13
N LYS A 2 10.79 36.47 -3.77
CA LYS A 2 11.27 35.16 -4.28
C LYS A 2 11.39 34.04 -3.20
N TYR A 3 11.78 34.38 -1.97
CA TYR A 3 11.92 33.42 -0.85
C TYR A 3 10.57 32.97 -0.26
N ILE A 4 9.57 33.85 -0.23
CA ILE A 4 8.24 33.53 0.28
C ILE A 4 7.57 32.50 -0.64
N ILE A 5 7.70 32.65 -1.96
CA ILE A 5 7.14 31.70 -2.94
C ILE A 5 7.83 30.33 -2.81
N LYS A 6 9.13 30.29 -2.58
CA LYS A 6 9.90 29.04 -2.43
C LYS A 6 9.48 28.22 -1.19
N TYR A 7 9.17 28.90 -0.10
CA TYR A 7 8.80 28.24 1.17
C TYR A 7 7.29 28.19 1.42
N SER A 8 6.47 28.74 0.50
CA SER A 8 5.00 28.76 0.59
C SER A 8 4.41 27.37 0.90
N PRO A 9 4.83 26.23 0.28
CA PRO A 9 4.25 24.93 0.60
C PRO A 9 4.56 24.48 2.03
N MET A 10 5.77 24.77 2.52
CA MET A 10 6.14 24.44 3.91
C MET A 10 5.39 25.29 4.93
N ILE A 11 5.23 26.58 4.63
CA ILE A 11 4.48 27.51 5.50
C ILE A 11 3.00 27.11 5.55
N SER A 12 2.40 26.75 4.41
CA SER A 12 1.01 26.30 4.37
C SER A 12 0.81 24.98 5.09
N LEU A 13 1.72 24.02 4.95
CA LEU A 13 1.67 22.75 5.69
C LEU A 13 1.77 23.00 7.19
N PHE A 14 2.73 23.81 7.62
CA PHE A 14 2.92 24.11 9.04
C PHE A 14 1.72 24.86 9.63
N SER A 15 1.19 25.86 8.93
CA SER A 15 -0.01 26.59 9.37
C SER A 15 -1.24 25.66 9.48
N LEU A 16 -1.37 24.71 8.56
CA LEU A 16 -2.44 23.70 8.60
C LEU A 16 -2.30 22.80 9.82
N LEU A 17 -1.09 22.29 10.10
CA LEU A 17 -0.83 21.43 11.26
C LEU A 17 -1.12 22.17 12.58
N VAL A 18 -0.72 23.43 12.67
CA VAL A 18 -1.00 24.27 13.85
C VAL A 18 -2.50 24.49 14.01
N ALA A 19 -3.21 24.82 12.90
CA ALA A 19 -4.65 25.02 12.96
C ALA A 19 -5.38 23.75 13.40
N ILE A 20 -5.03 22.57 12.84
CA ILE A 20 -5.62 21.28 13.25
C ILE A 20 -5.32 20.99 14.72
N GLY A 21 -4.09 21.22 15.17
CA GLY A 21 -3.68 21.00 16.57
C GLY A 21 -4.47 21.86 17.57
N ILE A 22 -4.84 23.08 17.18
CA ILE A 22 -5.67 23.99 18.02
C ILE A 22 -7.13 23.50 18.05
N TYR A 23 -7.69 23.14 16.90
CA TYR A 23 -9.08 22.69 16.82
C TYR A 23 -9.31 21.28 17.35
N THR A 24 -8.31 20.40 17.22
CA THR A 24 -8.40 18.99 17.61
C THR A 24 -7.14 18.59 18.39
N PRO A 25 -7.05 18.86 19.71
CA PRO A 25 -5.85 18.55 20.51
C PRO A 25 -5.47 17.06 20.48
N GLN A 26 -6.42 16.16 20.22
CA GLN A 26 -6.18 14.72 20.05
C GLN A 26 -5.23 14.42 18.87
N PHE A 27 -5.19 15.29 17.86
CA PHE A 27 -4.26 15.17 16.74
C PHE A 27 -2.78 15.19 17.16
N LEU A 28 -2.45 15.89 18.25
CA LEU A 28 -1.08 16.00 18.77
C LEU A 28 -0.69 14.84 19.69
N GLN A 29 -1.57 13.86 19.89
CA GLN A 29 -1.24 12.67 20.68
C GLN A 29 -0.27 11.77 19.93
N ILE A 30 0.65 11.13 20.67
CA ILE A 30 1.61 10.17 20.12
C ILE A 30 0.91 9.04 19.35
N SER A 31 -0.24 8.58 19.84
CA SER A 31 -1.05 7.56 19.17
C SER A 31 -1.45 7.94 17.73
N THR A 32 -1.77 9.20 17.50
CA THR A 32 -2.12 9.68 16.15
C THR A 32 -0.90 9.63 15.22
N PHE A 33 0.28 9.99 15.69
CA PHE A 33 1.51 9.91 14.91
C PHE A 33 1.89 8.45 14.60
N ILE A 34 1.63 7.53 15.52
CA ILE A 34 1.84 6.10 15.28
C ILE A 34 0.91 5.60 14.17
N ILE A 35 -0.39 5.93 14.21
CA ILE A 35 -1.36 5.55 13.17
C ILE A 35 -0.93 6.11 11.80
N ILE A 36 -0.53 7.39 11.74
CA ILE A 36 -0.04 8.00 10.50
C ILE A 36 1.20 7.27 9.99
N ALA A 37 2.10 6.84 10.88
CA ALA A 37 3.31 6.11 10.50
C ALA A 37 2.98 4.69 9.99
N GLU A 38 1.97 4.01 10.55
CA GLU A 38 1.46 2.72 10.06
C GLU A 38 0.91 2.84 8.63
N ASP A 39 0.04 3.83 8.40
CA ASP A 39 -0.51 4.11 7.07
C ASP A 39 0.60 4.46 6.07
N ALA A 40 1.55 5.31 6.48
CA ALA A 40 2.69 5.68 5.66
C ALA A 40 3.60 4.49 5.33
N ALA A 41 3.78 3.54 6.25
CA ALA A 41 4.59 2.34 6.04
C ALA A 41 4.03 1.48 4.90
N THR A 42 2.72 1.29 4.85
CA THR A 42 2.04 0.56 3.78
C THR A 42 2.25 1.24 2.42
N LEU A 43 2.03 2.57 2.37
CA LEU A 43 2.25 3.35 1.15
C LEU A 43 3.72 3.30 0.70
N PHE A 44 4.66 3.27 1.63
CA PHE A 44 6.08 3.23 1.35
C PHE A 44 6.51 1.89 0.72
N ILE A 45 5.95 0.77 1.18
CA ILE A 45 6.17 -0.55 0.57
C ILE A 45 5.64 -0.56 -0.88
N MET A 46 4.43 -0.01 -1.10
CA MET A 46 3.86 0.10 -2.44
C MET A 46 4.68 1.02 -3.35
N ALA A 47 5.12 2.17 -2.84
CA ALA A 47 5.98 3.11 -3.57
C ALA A 47 7.30 2.48 -3.99
N THR A 48 7.86 1.59 -3.16
CA THR A 48 9.07 0.84 -3.50
C THR A 48 8.86 -0.05 -4.73
N GLY A 49 7.71 -0.72 -4.83
CA GLY A 49 7.36 -1.49 -6.03
C GLY A 49 7.24 -0.62 -7.28
N ILE A 50 6.56 0.52 -7.16
CA ILE A 50 6.39 1.49 -8.26
C ILE A 50 7.75 2.06 -8.70
N TYR A 51 8.66 2.29 -7.77
CA TYR A 51 10.00 2.81 -8.06
C TYR A 51 10.76 1.94 -9.08
N PHE A 52 10.71 0.62 -8.95
CA PHE A 52 11.34 -0.28 -9.92
C PHE A 52 10.71 -0.15 -11.31
N VAL A 53 9.40 0.03 -11.40
CA VAL A 53 8.72 0.22 -12.70
C VAL A 53 9.15 1.55 -13.34
N ILE A 54 9.29 2.61 -12.54
CA ILE A 54 9.75 3.91 -13.01
C ILE A 54 11.21 3.84 -13.49
N MET A 55 12.07 3.10 -12.80
CA MET A 55 13.46 2.88 -13.23
C MET A 55 13.55 2.20 -14.60
N LEU A 56 12.59 1.34 -14.94
CA LEU A 56 12.49 0.71 -16.25
C LEU A 56 11.83 1.61 -17.31
N GLY A 57 11.48 2.85 -16.96
CA GLY A 57 10.83 3.80 -17.86
C GLY A 57 9.32 3.60 -18.00
N GLY A 58 8.71 2.76 -17.15
CA GLY A 58 7.28 2.47 -17.14
C GLY A 58 6.50 3.35 -16.14
N ILE A 59 5.18 3.34 -16.28
CA ILE A 59 4.23 3.91 -15.31
C ILE A 59 3.25 2.80 -14.93
N ASP A 60 3.16 2.50 -13.62
CA ASP A 60 2.21 1.52 -13.10
C ASP A 60 1.10 2.21 -12.30
N LEU A 61 -0.11 2.12 -12.82
CA LEU A 61 -1.33 2.66 -12.20
C LEU A 61 -2.20 1.55 -11.60
N SER A 62 -1.76 0.28 -11.63
CA SER A 62 -2.54 -0.86 -11.14
C SER A 62 -2.28 -1.23 -9.69
N VAL A 63 -1.19 -0.75 -9.09
CA VAL A 63 -0.69 -1.18 -7.78
C VAL A 63 -1.77 -1.17 -6.69
N GLN A 64 -2.52 -0.07 -6.56
CA GLN A 64 -3.55 0.05 -5.55
C GLN A 64 -4.72 -0.92 -5.78
N SER A 65 -5.14 -1.08 -7.03
CA SER A 65 -6.24 -1.99 -7.38
C SER A 65 -5.88 -3.46 -7.17
N ILE A 66 -4.65 -3.83 -7.53
CA ILE A 66 -4.13 -5.18 -7.31
C ILE A 66 -3.95 -5.44 -5.80
N ALA A 67 -3.44 -4.48 -5.04
CA ALA A 67 -3.34 -4.59 -3.58
C ALA A 67 -4.71 -4.78 -2.93
N SER A 68 -5.73 -4.05 -3.38
CA SER A 68 -7.11 -4.23 -2.92
C SER A 68 -7.63 -5.63 -3.22
N LEU A 69 -7.43 -6.15 -4.44
CA LEU A 69 -7.82 -7.51 -4.81
C LEU A 69 -7.11 -8.56 -3.96
N CYS A 70 -5.79 -8.40 -3.76
CA CYS A 70 -5.00 -9.31 -2.92
C CYS A 70 -5.48 -9.31 -1.46
N SER A 71 -5.86 -8.14 -0.92
CA SER A 71 -6.42 -8.02 0.43
C SER A 71 -7.76 -8.74 0.57
N VAL A 72 -8.63 -8.61 -0.43
CA VAL A 72 -9.92 -9.32 -0.49
C VAL A 72 -9.71 -10.84 -0.52
N ILE A 73 -8.82 -11.31 -1.40
CA ILE A 73 -8.52 -12.74 -1.51
C ILE A 73 -7.89 -13.27 -0.23
N LEU A 74 -6.97 -12.53 0.37
CA LEU A 74 -6.38 -12.89 1.65
C LEU A 74 -7.46 -13.06 2.72
N ALA A 75 -8.36 -12.08 2.86
CA ALA A 75 -9.43 -12.13 3.87
C ALA A 75 -10.40 -13.30 3.68
N LEU A 76 -10.72 -13.65 2.42
CA LEU A 76 -11.61 -14.77 2.09
C LEU A 76 -10.95 -16.14 2.27
N CYS A 77 -9.65 -16.25 1.95
CA CYS A 77 -8.92 -17.51 2.06
C CYS A 77 -8.45 -17.79 3.49
N LEU A 78 -8.32 -16.78 4.33
CA LEU A 78 -7.76 -16.89 5.69
C LEU A 78 -8.47 -17.93 6.57
N PRO A 79 -9.82 -18.03 6.58
CA PRO A 79 -10.53 -19.02 7.39
C PRO A 79 -10.26 -20.48 6.99
N GLN A 80 -9.97 -20.74 5.71
CA GLN A 80 -9.80 -22.09 5.17
C GLN A 80 -8.35 -22.53 5.11
N PHE A 81 -7.45 -21.62 4.72
CA PHE A 81 -6.06 -21.93 4.39
C PHE A 81 -5.05 -21.35 5.39
N GLY A 82 -5.48 -20.55 6.37
CA GLY A 82 -4.59 -19.97 7.37
C GLY A 82 -3.39 -19.25 6.73
N TYR A 83 -2.17 -19.57 7.12
CA TYR A 83 -0.94 -18.93 6.59
C TYR A 83 -0.74 -19.11 5.08
N TYR A 84 -1.28 -20.16 4.45
CA TYR A 84 -1.18 -20.33 2.99
C TYR A 84 -1.95 -19.26 2.21
N SER A 85 -2.88 -18.55 2.84
CA SER A 85 -3.63 -17.44 2.21
C SER A 85 -2.72 -16.30 1.76
N PHE A 86 -1.61 -16.07 2.46
CA PHE A 86 -0.59 -15.10 2.06
C PHE A 86 0.06 -15.50 0.74
N LEU A 87 0.39 -16.78 0.57
CA LEU A 87 0.95 -17.29 -0.67
C LEU A 87 -0.05 -17.14 -1.82
N ILE A 88 -1.33 -17.44 -1.59
CA ILE A 88 -2.39 -17.27 -2.59
C ILE A 88 -2.51 -15.82 -3.01
N ALA A 89 -2.52 -14.88 -2.06
CA ALA A 89 -2.60 -13.45 -2.36
C ALA A 89 -1.38 -12.97 -3.19
N VAL A 90 -0.16 -13.41 -2.85
CA VAL A 90 1.06 -13.11 -3.61
C VAL A 90 0.99 -13.68 -5.02
N LEU A 91 0.52 -14.91 -5.19
CA LEU A 91 0.35 -15.52 -6.51
C LEU A 91 -0.64 -14.75 -7.38
N VAL A 92 -1.77 -14.32 -6.82
CA VAL A 92 -2.75 -13.52 -7.56
C VAL A 92 -2.15 -12.18 -7.98
N GLY A 93 -1.50 -11.46 -7.09
CA GLY A 93 -0.82 -10.21 -7.43
C GLY A 93 0.24 -10.39 -8.51
N SER A 94 1.03 -11.47 -8.42
CA SER A 94 2.05 -11.82 -9.42
C SER A 94 1.45 -12.11 -10.79
N ILE A 95 0.32 -12.81 -10.86
CA ILE A 95 -0.39 -13.10 -12.13
C ILE A 95 -0.83 -11.80 -12.78
N PHE A 96 -1.45 -10.87 -12.05
CA PHE A 96 -1.85 -9.58 -12.59
C PHE A 96 -0.65 -8.75 -13.06
N GLY A 97 0.44 -8.74 -12.31
CA GLY A 97 1.70 -8.09 -12.72
C GLY A 97 2.29 -8.70 -13.99
N LEU A 98 2.30 -10.04 -14.10
CA LEU A 98 2.75 -10.75 -15.31
C LEU A 98 1.88 -10.42 -16.52
N ILE A 99 0.57 -10.39 -16.37
CA ILE A 99 -0.36 -10.03 -17.45
C ILE A 99 -0.08 -8.61 -17.95
N SER A 100 0.05 -7.66 -17.03
CA SER A 100 0.36 -6.27 -17.35
C SER A 100 1.72 -6.13 -18.05
N GLY A 101 2.76 -6.79 -17.50
CA GLY A 101 4.09 -6.83 -18.11
C GLY A 101 4.11 -7.48 -19.49
N TYR A 102 3.37 -8.58 -19.67
CA TYR A 102 3.25 -9.25 -20.98
C TYR A 102 2.64 -8.32 -22.03
N PHE A 103 1.55 -7.63 -21.73
CA PHE A 103 0.94 -6.67 -22.65
C PHE A 103 1.90 -5.52 -22.99
N HIS A 104 2.63 -5.03 -22.03
CA HIS A 104 3.60 -3.96 -22.26
C HIS A 104 4.76 -4.41 -23.13
N VAL A 105 5.42 -5.52 -22.79
CA VAL A 105 6.66 -5.96 -23.44
C VAL A 105 6.37 -6.63 -24.79
N THR A 106 5.40 -7.53 -24.86
CA THR A 106 5.15 -8.36 -26.04
C THR A 106 4.27 -7.66 -27.07
N LEU A 107 3.20 -7.01 -26.63
CA LEU A 107 2.28 -6.30 -27.51
C LEU A 107 2.68 -4.83 -27.72
N LYS A 108 3.76 -4.38 -27.05
CA LYS A 108 4.26 -3.00 -27.11
C LYS A 108 3.21 -1.93 -26.76
N ILE A 109 2.25 -2.30 -25.91
CA ILE A 109 1.24 -1.37 -25.40
C ILE A 109 1.92 -0.45 -24.38
N PRO A 110 1.69 0.86 -24.40
CA PRO A 110 2.21 1.76 -23.38
C PRO A 110 1.88 1.27 -21.96
N SER A 111 2.87 1.28 -21.05
CA SER A 111 2.75 0.69 -19.71
C SER A 111 1.53 1.20 -18.93
N PHE A 112 1.25 2.50 -19.01
CA PHE A 112 0.11 3.11 -18.31
C PHE A 112 -1.25 2.59 -18.82
N ILE A 113 -1.38 2.26 -20.12
CA ILE A 113 -2.62 1.68 -20.68
C ILE A 113 -2.78 0.24 -20.19
N ALA A 114 -1.70 -0.57 -20.27
CA ALA A 114 -1.72 -1.95 -19.81
C ALA A 114 -2.06 -2.03 -18.31
N THR A 115 -1.45 -1.18 -17.49
CA THR A 115 -1.67 -1.16 -16.03
C THR A 115 -3.04 -0.61 -15.65
N LEU A 116 -3.56 0.40 -16.36
CA LEU A 116 -4.93 0.87 -16.16
C LEU A 116 -5.97 -0.23 -16.47
N ALA A 117 -5.78 -0.96 -17.57
CA ALA A 117 -6.70 -2.03 -17.93
C ALA A 117 -6.66 -3.18 -16.90
N THR A 118 -5.48 -3.66 -16.54
CA THR A 118 -5.33 -4.73 -15.53
C THR A 118 -5.78 -4.29 -14.15
N GLY A 119 -5.51 -3.04 -13.76
CA GLY A 119 -5.99 -2.44 -12.53
C GLY A 119 -7.51 -2.31 -12.49
N GLY A 120 -8.14 -1.92 -13.60
CA GLY A 120 -9.59 -1.86 -13.72
C GLY A 120 -10.24 -3.24 -13.55
N ILE A 121 -9.65 -4.28 -14.16
CA ILE A 121 -10.10 -5.67 -13.99
C ILE A 121 -9.95 -6.10 -12.52
N ALA A 122 -8.81 -5.83 -11.88
CA ALA A 122 -8.56 -6.19 -10.49
C ALA A 122 -9.56 -5.51 -9.54
N ALA A 123 -9.81 -4.21 -9.74
CA ALA A 123 -10.80 -3.45 -8.96
C ALA A 123 -12.21 -4.02 -9.12
N SER A 124 -12.62 -4.29 -10.36
CA SER A 124 -13.93 -4.87 -10.66
C SER A 124 -14.09 -6.26 -10.03
N LEU A 125 -13.08 -7.11 -10.11
CA LEU A 125 -13.08 -8.43 -9.47
C LEU A 125 -13.23 -8.30 -7.95
N SER A 126 -12.52 -7.36 -7.31
CA SER A 126 -12.66 -7.11 -5.88
C SER A 126 -14.11 -6.81 -5.51
N LEU A 127 -14.77 -5.92 -6.25
CA LEU A 127 -16.16 -5.53 -6.01
C LEU A 127 -17.14 -6.68 -6.25
N VAL A 128 -16.96 -7.45 -7.31
CA VAL A 128 -17.82 -8.61 -7.62
C VAL A 128 -17.71 -9.68 -6.54
N ILE A 129 -16.47 -10.03 -6.13
CA ILE A 129 -16.22 -11.07 -5.12
C ILE A 129 -16.82 -10.67 -3.77
N THR A 130 -16.75 -9.38 -3.41
CA THR A 130 -17.26 -8.88 -2.12
C THR A 130 -18.74 -8.47 -2.16
N ASN A 131 -19.39 -8.53 -3.32
CA ASN A 131 -20.71 -7.92 -3.53
C ASN A 131 -20.73 -6.45 -3.11
N ALA A 132 -19.65 -5.71 -3.40
CA ALA A 132 -19.43 -4.31 -3.02
C ALA A 132 -19.56 -4.04 -1.50
N SER A 133 -19.35 -5.04 -0.65
CA SER A 133 -19.41 -4.95 0.80
C SER A 133 -18.01 -5.15 1.43
N SER A 134 -17.82 -4.63 2.64
CA SER A 134 -16.56 -4.81 3.37
C SER A 134 -16.49 -6.24 3.97
N ILE A 135 -15.34 -6.89 3.82
CA ILE A 135 -15.08 -8.19 4.45
C ILE A 135 -14.43 -7.92 5.80
N GLN A 136 -15.02 -8.51 6.86
CA GLN A 136 -14.45 -8.46 8.19
C GLN A 136 -13.71 -9.75 8.50
N ILE A 137 -12.46 -9.64 8.93
CA ILE A 137 -11.69 -10.77 9.44
C ILE A 137 -12.20 -11.09 10.84
N LEU A 138 -12.68 -12.33 11.04
CA LEU A 138 -13.22 -12.79 12.32
C LEU A 138 -12.10 -12.87 13.38
N GLN A 139 -12.48 -12.78 14.66
CA GLN A 139 -11.51 -12.84 15.76
C GLN A 139 -10.66 -14.13 15.77
N LYS A 140 -11.23 -15.23 15.24
CA LYS A 140 -10.52 -16.52 15.15
C LYS A 140 -9.31 -16.46 14.21
N GLU A 141 -9.40 -15.69 13.12
CA GLU A 141 -8.36 -15.60 12.11
C GLU A 141 -7.34 -14.50 12.42
N LYS A 142 -7.63 -13.60 13.35
CA LYS A 142 -6.72 -12.51 13.71
C LYS A 142 -5.34 -13.00 14.15
N HIS A 143 -5.21 -14.21 14.70
CA HIS A 143 -3.91 -14.73 15.09
C HIS A 143 -2.95 -14.96 13.92
N TYR A 144 -3.47 -15.20 12.69
CA TYR A 144 -2.64 -15.36 11.49
C TYR A 144 -1.98 -14.06 11.02
N ILE A 145 -2.61 -12.92 11.31
CA ILE A 145 -2.11 -11.58 10.92
C ILE A 145 -1.45 -10.86 12.09
N LYS A 146 -1.49 -11.43 13.30
CA LYS A 146 -0.98 -10.79 14.52
C LYS A 146 0.49 -10.38 14.40
N TRP A 147 1.31 -11.17 13.71
CA TRP A 147 2.73 -10.86 13.50
C TRP A 147 2.97 -9.59 12.66
N ILE A 148 1.98 -9.15 11.87
CA ILE A 148 2.02 -7.88 11.12
C ILE A 148 1.47 -6.75 11.98
N THR A 149 0.33 -6.99 12.65
CA THR A 149 -0.43 -5.97 13.38
C THR A 149 0.00 -5.80 14.84
N ASP A 150 0.90 -6.64 15.34
CA ASP A 150 1.42 -6.53 16.71
C ASP A 150 2.50 -5.44 16.80
N THR A 151 2.79 -5.01 18.01
CA THR A 151 3.82 -4.01 18.28
C THR A 151 5.06 -4.66 18.91
N LEU A 152 6.22 -4.35 18.36
CA LEU A 152 7.51 -4.71 18.94
C LEU A 152 8.15 -3.45 19.57
N PHE A 153 8.44 -3.45 20.86
CA PHE A 153 8.97 -2.28 21.57
C PHE A 153 8.07 -1.02 21.47
N ASN A 154 6.74 -1.17 21.49
CA ASN A 154 5.77 -0.09 21.25
C ASN A 154 5.82 0.54 19.84
N ILE A 155 6.52 -0.09 18.90
CA ILE A 155 6.52 0.31 17.49
C ILE A 155 5.74 -0.74 16.70
N PRO A 156 4.76 -0.36 15.89
CA PRO A 156 4.03 -1.31 15.03
C PRO A 156 4.96 -2.08 14.09
N ASN A 157 4.76 -3.38 13.99
CA ASN A 157 5.60 -4.25 13.16
C ASN A 157 5.60 -3.82 11.69
N GLU A 158 4.53 -3.21 11.21
CA GLU A 158 4.42 -2.66 9.85
C GLU A 158 5.50 -1.63 9.55
N ILE A 159 5.78 -0.74 10.50
CA ILE A 159 6.84 0.26 10.37
C ILE A 159 8.21 -0.42 10.33
N LEU A 160 8.45 -1.40 11.20
CA LEU A 160 9.72 -2.15 11.25
C LEU A 160 9.97 -2.92 9.95
N ILE A 161 8.94 -3.56 9.40
CA ILE A 161 9.02 -4.30 8.13
C ILE A 161 9.32 -3.35 6.97
N SER A 162 8.68 -2.18 6.92
CA SER A 162 8.91 -1.19 5.87
C SER A 162 10.34 -0.66 5.88
N LEU A 163 10.87 -0.35 7.06
CA LEU A 163 12.24 0.15 7.23
C LEU A 163 13.30 -0.91 6.92
N SER A 164 13.08 -2.17 7.33
CA SER A 164 14.03 -3.26 7.05
C SER A 164 14.20 -3.54 5.56
N LYS A 165 13.10 -3.50 4.79
CA LYS A 165 13.16 -3.67 3.33
C LYS A 165 13.89 -2.54 2.62
N ASN A 166 13.83 -1.33 3.15
CA ASN A 166 14.45 -0.16 2.50
C ASN A 166 15.96 -0.05 2.75
N SER A 167 16.46 -0.65 3.83
CA SER A 167 17.91 -0.71 4.09
C SER A 167 18.67 -1.39 2.96
N TYR A 168 18.08 -2.37 2.29
CA TYR A 168 18.69 -3.06 1.15
C TYR A 168 18.66 -2.26 -0.15
N ILE A 169 17.69 -1.35 -0.33
CA ILE A 169 17.56 -0.52 -1.54
C ILE A 169 18.56 0.62 -1.53
N PHE A 170 18.82 1.24 -0.37
CA PHE A 170 19.82 2.27 -0.22
C PHE A 170 21.28 1.77 -0.33
N SER A 171 21.53 0.48 -0.17
CA SER A 171 22.88 -0.08 -0.35
C SER A 171 23.23 -0.34 -1.83
N PHE A 172 22.29 -0.19 -2.76
CA PHE A 172 22.45 -0.37 -4.20
C PHE A 172 22.48 0.95 -5.00
N LEU A 173 22.31 2.09 -4.33
CA LEU A 173 22.49 3.45 -4.89
C LEU A 173 23.82 4.04 -4.42
#